data_45a54a1b0edf3487a24f2426c9085ecd
#
_entry.id   45a54a1b0edf3487a24f2426c9085ecd
#
_cell.length_a   1.000
_cell.length_b   1.000
_cell.length_c   1.000
_cell.angle_alpha   90.00
_cell.angle_beta   90.00
_cell.angle_gamma   90.00
#
_symmetry.space_group_name_H-M   'P 1'
#
loop_
_entity.id
_entity.type
_entity.pdbx_description
1 polymer ?
#
loop_
_entity_poly.entity_id
_entity_poly.type
_entity_poly.pdbx_seq_one_letter_code
_entity_poly.pdbx_strand_id
1 'polypeptide(L)'
;KRNVRLVTSGIKTHKVEIDKEVYYLDSRLWRKLEQLAGPHIALWFDNKGRLVTVTSLQWRPLDNIELVIIILELLGDNVEVVTKRVDDVELELLVRLEDVRIPELGYYTIAVHNVNDGSHALRIFNGFTVSDCSNIVFVGSRIFKRRIIHYVDRVNIHRLELILQTDITRNVLRFIRLHEDLNRVVLDTNIALAILEYSKTKNILTRYIVEDVVERVVDEYRDNYLTLWDLLMSVTYVTTRSNRFWSCFDRALTRLVKFVHLLDSYAVKYRDGVVYAVA
;
A
#
# COMPACT_ATOMS: atom_id res chain seq x y z
N LYS A 1 -12.92 36.51 2.77
CA LYS A 1 -11.72 36.35 3.64
C LYS A 1 -12.22 35.89 5.01
N ARG A 2 -11.89 34.66 5.43
CA ARG A 2 -12.20 34.19 6.78
C ARG A 2 -11.16 34.69 7.75
N ASN A 3 -11.58 35.18 8.92
CA ASN A 3 -10.66 35.59 9.96
C ASN A 3 -10.13 34.37 10.70
N VAL A 4 -8.86 34.06 10.56
CA VAL A 4 -8.18 32.97 11.26
C VAL A 4 -7.37 33.56 12.39
N ARG A 5 -7.65 33.15 13.62
CA ARG A 5 -6.91 33.55 14.82
C ARG A 5 -6.28 32.32 15.48
N LEU A 6 -4.96 32.34 15.63
CA LEU A 6 -4.24 31.32 16.39
C LEU A 6 -4.36 31.60 17.88
N VAL A 7 -4.88 30.66 18.65
CA VAL A 7 -5.00 30.76 20.11
C VAL A 7 -4.10 29.71 20.75
N THR A 8 -2.97 30.11 21.30
CA THR A 8 -2.12 29.22 22.06
C THR A 8 -2.62 29.12 23.50
N SER A 9 -3.07 27.94 23.92
CA SER A 9 -3.31 27.65 25.34
C SER A 9 -2.24 26.67 25.84
N GLY A 10 -1.70 26.95 27.02
CA GLY A 10 -0.53 26.29 27.61
C GLY A 10 -0.63 24.79 27.96
N ILE A 11 -1.60 24.05 27.45
CA ILE A 11 -1.76 22.61 27.62
C ILE A 11 -1.97 22.01 26.24
N LYS A 12 -1.03 21.26 25.76
CA LYS A 12 -0.97 20.27 24.62
C LYS A 12 -2.07 20.24 23.53
N THR A 13 -3.09 21.07 23.57
CA THR A 13 -4.15 21.20 22.55
C THR A 13 -4.01 22.56 21.87
N HIS A 14 -3.65 22.50 20.59
CA HIS A 14 -3.59 23.68 19.75
C HIS A 14 -5.02 24.04 19.29
N LYS A 15 -5.38 25.29 19.40
CA LYS A 15 -6.69 25.82 19.00
C LYS A 15 -6.55 26.82 17.87
N VAL A 16 -7.44 26.72 16.89
CA VAL A 16 -7.59 27.73 15.83
C VAL A 16 -9.01 28.24 15.87
N GLU A 17 -9.18 29.54 15.93
CA GLU A 17 -10.47 30.20 15.79
C GLU A 17 -10.66 30.66 14.33
N ILE A 18 -11.75 30.20 13.72
CA ILE A 18 -12.11 30.54 12.34
C ILE A 18 -13.56 31.02 12.35
N ASP A 19 -13.79 32.28 11.97
CA ASP A 19 -15.13 32.87 11.93
C ASP A 19 -15.92 32.69 13.26
N LYS A 20 -15.24 32.80 14.42
CA LYS A 20 -15.76 32.61 15.78
C LYS A 20 -16.00 31.15 16.19
N GLU A 21 -15.71 30.18 15.36
CA GLU A 21 -15.71 28.76 15.73
C GLU A 21 -14.31 28.32 16.14
N VAL A 22 -14.23 27.46 17.18
CA VAL A 22 -12.96 26.97 17.73
C VAL A 22 -12.71 25.55 17.30
N TYR A 23 -11.61 25.32 16.60
CA TYR A 23 -11.16 24.01 16.14
C TYR A 23 -9.95 23.56 16.95
N TYR A 24 -9.95 22.31 17.37
CA TYR A 24 -8.84 21.68 18.08
C TYR A 24 -7.94 20.96 17.08
N LEU A 25 -6.65 21.27 17.10
CA LEU A 25 -5.65 20.71 16.20
C LEU A 25 -4.79 19.70 16.94
N ASP A 26 -4.52 18.57 16.32
CA ASP A 26 -3.44 17.69 16.73
C ASP A 26 -2.07 18.34 16.42
N SER A 27 -1.01 17.77 17.00
CA SER A 27 0.35 18.30 16.83
C SER A 27 0.84 18.25 15.38
N ARG A 28 0.25 17.40 14.53
CA ARG A 28 0.58 17.28 13.10
C ARG A 28 -0.03 18.43 12.31
N LEU A 29 -1.31 18.69 12.51
CA LEU A 29 -2.03 19.80 11.88
C LEU A 29 -1.46 21.15 12.31
N TRP A 30 -1.11 21.28 13.59
CA TRP A 30 -0.46 22.49 14.11
C TRP A 30 0.87 22.75 13.41
N ARG A 31 1.78 21.77 13.32
CA ARG A 31 3.06 21.92 12.61
C ARG A 31 2.86 22.27 11.12
N LYS A 32 1.85 21.71 10.46
CA LYS A 32 1.52 22.09 9.09
C LYS A 32 1.08 23.56 9.00
N LEU A 33 0.25 24.00 9.94
CA LEU A 33 -0.20 25.38 10.00
C LEU A 33 0.99 26.33 10.20
N GLU A 34 1.91 26.03 11.11
CA GLU A 34 3.14 26.80 11.34
C GLU A 34 4.04 26.86 10.10
N GLN A 35 4.23 25.73 9.42
CA GLN A 35 5.04 25.66 8.20
C GLN A 35 4.45 26.43 7.02
N LEU A 36 3.12 26.54 6.96
CA LEU A 36 2.40 27.24 5.92
C LEU A 36 2.09 28.70 6.30
N ALA A 37 2.63 29.20 7.44
CA ALA A 37 2.36 30.52 7.97
C ALA A 37 2.48 31.61 6.89
N GLY A 38 1.35 32.00 6.32
CA GLY A 38 1.21 32.99 5.26
C GLY A 38 -0.26 33.21 4.87
N PRO A 39 -0.57 34.24 4.10
CA PRO A 39 -1.95 34.62 3.76
C PRO A 39 -2.68 33.64 2.83
N HIS A 40 -2.04 32.56 2.41
CA HIS A 40 -2.53 31.66 1.36
C HIS A 40 -2.64 30.21 1.82
N ILE A 41 -3.36 29.99 2.92
CA ILE A 41 -3.68 28.65 3.43
C ILE A 41 -5.13 28.27 3.11
N ALA A 42 -5.37 27.00 2.85
CA ALA A 42 -6.68 26.37 2.73
C ALA A 42 -6.89 25.40 3.90
N LEU A 43 -8.08 25.42 4.46
CA LEU A 43 -8.53 24.52 5.52
C LEU A 43 -9.57 23.60 4.91
N TRP A 44 -9.37 22.31 5.09
CA TRP A 44 -10.25 21.28 4.53
C TRP A 44 -10.99 20.56 5.63
N PHE A 45 -12.31 20.52 5.52
CA PHE A 45 -13.20 19.90 6.47
C PHE A 45 -13.86 18.67 5.83
N ASP A 46 -14.14 17.64 6.62
CA ASP A 46 -14.99 16.54 6.19
C ASP A 46 -16.47 16.96 6.15
N ASN A 47 -17.32 16.05 5.68
CA ASN A 47 -18.76 16.29 5.62
C ASN A 47 -19.43 16.45 6.99
N LYS A 48 -18.72 16.13 8.09
CA LYS A 48 -19.14 16.31 9.48
C LYS A 48 -18.61 17.61 10.09
N GLY A 49 -17.96 18.47 9.29
CA GLY A 49 -17.39 19.73 9.76
C GLY A 49 -16.10 19.59 10.55
N ARG A 50 -15.45 18.42 10.58
CA ARG A 50 -14.18 18.24 11.29
C ARG A 50 -13.01 18.66 10.41
N LEU A 51 -12.07 19.41 10.95
CA LEU A 51 -10.86 19.84 10.23
C LEU A 51 -9.97 18.61 9.92
N VAL A 52 -9.82 18.29 8.64
CA VAL A 52 -9.05 17.16 8.14
C VAL A 52 -7.60 17.55 7.91
N THR A 53 -7.36 18.68 7.23
CA THR A 53 -6.00 19.10 6.90
C THR A 53 -5.90 20.60 6.64
N VAL A 54 -4.65 21.09 6.71
CA VAL A 54 -4.23 22.44 6.35
C VAL A 54 -3.26 22.35 5.20
N THR A 55 -3.48 23.13 4.12
CA THR A 55 -2.67 23.06 2.89
C THR A 55 -2.49 24.43 2.27
N SER A 56 -1.73 24.53 1.17
CA SER A 56 -1.73 25.71 0.31
C SER A 56 -3.05 25.83 -0.44
N LEU A 57 -3.39 27.03 -0.94
CA LEU A 57 -4.57 27.25 -1.76
C LEU A 57 -4.58 26.47 -3.08
N GLN A 58 -3.41 26.03 -3.52
CA GLN A 58 -3.26 25.28 -4.76
C GLN A 58 -3.56 23.77 -4.59
N TRP A 59 -3.59 23.27 -3.36
CA TRP A 59 -3.86 21.87 -3.09
C TRP A 59 -5.38 21.65 -3.00
N ARG A 60 -5.86 20.58 -3.60
CA ARG A 60 -7.25 20.13 -3.48
C ARG A 60 -7.28 18.67 -3.07
N PRO A 61 -8.20 18.24 -2.19
CA PRO A 61 -8.43 16.82 -1.94
C PRO A 61 -8.95 16.17 -3.22
N LEU A 62 -8.63 14.88 -3.39
CA LEU A 62 -9.32 14.05 -4.37
C LEU A 62 -10.68 13.67 -3.80
N ASP A 63 -11.71 13.72 -4.61
CA ASP A 63 -12.96 13.05 -4.26
C ASP A 63 -12.70 11.54 -4.36
N ASN A 64 -12.69 10.85 -3.21
CA ASN A 64 -12.42 9.43 -3.14
C ASN A 64 -13.51 8.60 -3.84
N ILE A 65 -14.74 9.06 -3.87
CA ILE A 65 -15.85 8.40 -4.58
C ILE A 65 -15.64 8.55 -6.08
N GLU A 66 -15.35 9.76 -6.56
CA GLU A 66 -15.05 10.02 -7.97
C GLU A 66 -13.83 9.19 -8.42
N LEU A 67 -12.78 9.11 -7.60
CA LEU A 67 -11.60 8.30 -7.88
C LEU A 67 -11.93 6.81 -8.02
N VAL A 68 -12.80 6.26 -7.18
CA VAL A 68 -13.27 4.87 -7.29
C VAL A 68 -14.01 4.66 -8.61
N ILE A 69 -14.94 5.56 -8.95
CA ILE A 69 -15.71 5.48 -10.21
C ILE A 69 -14.76 5.48 -11.41
N ILE A 70 -13.83 6.43 -11.46
CA ILE A 70 -12.85 6.54 -12.54
C ILE A 70 -12.02 5.24 -12.65
N ILE A 71 -11.52 4.71 -11.53
CA ILE A 71 -10.71 3.49 -11.54
C ILE A 71 -11.54 2.30 -12.07
N LEU A 72 -12.77 2.13 -11.61
CA LEU A 72 -13.63 1.04 -12.06
C LEU A 72 -13.98 1.17 -13.54
N GLU A 73 -14.30 2.37 -14.02
CA GLU A 73 -14.54 2.65 -15.45
C GLU A 73 -13.32 2.33 -16.32
N LEU A 74 -12.10 2.68 -15.85
CA LEU A 74 -10.85 2.39 -16.55
C LEU A 74 -10.49 0.89 -16.59
N LEU A 75 -10.92 0.13 -15.59
CA LEU A 75 -10.67 -1.31 -15.49
C LEU A 75 -11.72 -2.15 -16.23
N GLY A 76 -12.87 -1.56 -16.59
CA GLY A 76 -13.95 -2.22 -17.33
C GLY A 76 -14.95 -2.97 -16.44
N ASP A 77 -15.86 -3.72 -17.08
CA ASP A 77 -17.02 -4.30 -16.39
C ASP A 77 -16.71 -5.61 -15.63
N ASN A 78 -15.64 -6.31 -16.01
CA ASN A 78 -15.29 -7.62 -15.45
C ASN A 78 -14.32 -7.48 -14.26
N VAL A 79 -14.74 -6.72 -13.25
CA VAL A 79 -13.96 -6.49 -12.05
C VAL A 79 -14.74 -6.89 -10.80
N GLU A 80 -14.06 -7.57 -9.87
CA GLU A 80 -14.59 -7.82 -8.54
C GLU A 80 -13.97 -6.86 -7.54
N VAL A 81 -14.83 -6.11 -6.84
CA VAL A 81 -14.39 -5.30 -5.70
C VAL A 81 -14.31 -6.21 -4.47
N VAL A 82 -13.08 -6.64 -4.15
CA VAL A 82 -12.82 -7.57 -3.03
C VAL A 82 -13.04 -6.87 -1.69
N THR A 83 -12.59 -5.63 -1.59
CA THR A 83 -12.84 -4.80 -0.41
C THR A 83 -12.80 -3.34 -0.77
N LYS A 84 -13.55 -2.54 -0.02
CA LYS A 84 -13.52 -1.08 -0.12
C LYS A 84 -13.77 -0.45 1.25
N ARG A 85 -12.98 0.56 1.54
CA ARG A 85 -13.25 1.56 2.54
C ARG A 85 -13.13 2.91 1.87
N VAL A 86 -14.22 3.63 1.79
CA VAL A 86 -14.29 4.92 1.10
C VAL A 86 -14.97 5.90 2.01
N ASP A 87 -14.26 6.93 2.41
CA ASP A 87 -14.80 8.10 3.06
C ASP A 87 -14.10 9.37 2.52
N ASP A 88 -14.50 10.54 3.01
CA ASP A 88 -13.96 11.82 2.53
C ASP A 88 -12.44 11.95 2.76
N VAL A 89 -11.90 11.22 3.71
CA VAL A 89 -10.49 11.32 4.13
C VAL A 89 -9.65 10.21 3.53
N GLU A 90 -10.15 8.97 3.55
CA GLU A 90 -9.38 7.78 3.23
C GLU A 90 -10.08 6.90 2.19
N LEU A 91 -9.28 6.40 1.27
CA LEU A 91 -9.66 5.38 0.29
C LEU A 91 -8.74 4.18 0.44
N GLU A 92 -9.34 3.02 0.69
CA GLU A 92 -8.72 1.70 0.57
C GLU A 92 -9.59 0.87 -0.37
N LEU A 93 -9.05 0.54 -1.52
CA LEU A 93 -9.75 -0.22 -2.56
C LEU A 93 -8.89 -1.39 -2.99
N LEU A 94 -9.49 -2.57 -3.04
CA LEU A 94 -8.88 -3.78 -3.59
C LEU A 94 -9.81 -4.33 -4.66
N VAL A 95 -9.29 -4.43 -5.89
CA VAL A 95 -10.03 -4.86 -7.07
C VAL A 95 -9.32 -6.01 -7.74
N ARG A 96 -10.05 -7.06 -8.07
CA ARG A 96 -9.59 -8.21 -8.87
C ARG A 96 -10.13 -8.08 -10.29
N LEU A 97 -9.27 -8.24 -11.29
CA LEU A 97 -9.63 -8.25 -12.70
C LEU A 97 -9.89 -9.68 -13.14
N GLU A 98 -11.14 -10.02 -13.44
CA GLU A 98 -11.53 -11.37 -13.85
C GLU A 98 -11.00 -11.75 -15.24
N ASP A 99 -10.86 -10.76 -16.14
CA ASP A 99 -10.35 -10.96 -17.50
C ASP A 99 -8.82 -11.10 -17.58
N VAL A 100 -8.11 -10.73 -16.51
CA VAL A 100 -6.65 -10.82 -16.46
C VAL A 100 -6.25 -11.96 -15.53
N ARG A 101 -6.43 -13.18 -16.03
CA ARG A 101 -6.10 -14.41 -15.31
C ARG A 101 -4.86 -15.06 -15.91
N ILE A 102 -3.94 -15.51 -15.04
CA ILE A 102 -2.88 -16.43 -15.39
C ILE A 102 -3.35 -17.81 -14.97
N PRO A 103 -3.54 -18.76 -15.92
CA PRO A 103 -3.97 -20.12 -15.59
C PRO A 103 -3.10 -20.70 -14.47
N GLU A 104 -3.73 -21.41 -13.53
CA GLU A 104 -3.09 -22.06 -12.37
C GLU A 104 -2.45 -21.12 -11.34
N LEU A 105 -2.16 -19.85 -11.70
CA LEU A 105 -1.51 -18.92 -10.77
C LEU A 105 -2.50 -17.97 -10.11
N GLY A 106 -3.44 -17.39 -10.86
CA GLY A 106 -4.40 -16.48 -10.25
C GLY A 106 -4.84 -15.30 -11.09
N TYR A 107 -5.46 -14.32 -10.43
CA TYR A 107 -6.06 -13.15 -11.05
C TYR A 107 -5.27 -11.89 -10.75
N TYR A 108 -5.16 -11.01 -11.72
CA TYR A 108 -4.54 -9.72 -11.51
C TYR A 108 -5.34 -8.89 -10.49
N THR A 109 -4.63 -8.28 -9.55
CA THR A 109 -5.25 -7.56 -8.44
C THR A 109 -4.59 -6.19 -8.29
N ILE A 110 -5.41 -5.16 -8.13
CA ILE A 110 -4.97 -3.80 -7.92
C ILE A 110 -5.46 -3.35 -6.54
N ALA A 111 -4.54 -2.81 -5.74
CA ALA A 111 -4.89 -2.12 -4.51
C ALA A 111 -4.60 -0.63 -4.63
N VAL A 112 -5.55 0.19 -4.21
CA VAL A 112 -5.46 1.65 -4.24
C VAL A 112 -5.61 2.20 -2.84
N HIS A 113 -4.70 3.09 -2.47
CA HIS A 113 -4.75 3.79 -1.20
C HIS A 113 -4.55 5.29 -1.41
N ASN A 114 -5.47 6.10 -0.92
CA ASN A 114 -5.39 7.55 -0.91
C ASN A 114 -5.77 8.11 0.46
N VAL A 115 -5.11 9.17 0.89
CA VAL A 115 -5.45 9.87 2.13
C VAL A 115 -5.48 11.37 1.90
N ASN A 116 -6.65 11.97 2.04
CA ASN A 116 -6.90 13.40 1.82
C ASN A 116 -6.43 14.31 2.97
N ASP A 117 -5.80 13.76 3.99
CA ASP A 117 -5.20 14.56 5.07
C ASP A 117 -3.84 15.16 4.69
N GLY A 118 -3.37 14.89 3.48
CA GLY A 118 -2.08 15.32 2.97
C GLY A 118 -0.87 14.62 3.60
N SER A 119 -1.07 13.55 4.36
CA SER A 119 0.02 12.75 4.93
C SER A 119 0.65 11.80 3.92
N HIS A 120 -0.17 11.28 3.01
CA HIS A 120 0.24 10.29 2.00
C HIS A 120 -0.15 10.75 0.60
N ALA A 121 0.61 10.30 -0.38
CA ALA A 121 0.25 10.43 -1.78
C ALA A 121 -0.62 9.25 -2.19
N LEU A 122 -1.41 9.40 -3.26
CA LEU A 122 -2.10 8.27 -3.89
C LEU A 122 -1.08 7.19 -4.25
N ARG A 123 -1.37 5.96 -3.87
CA ARG A 123 -0.57 4.77 -4.17
C ARG A 123 -1.42 3.73 -4.86
N ILE A 124 -0.84 3.11 -5.87
CA ILE A 124 -1.41 1.95 -6.55
C ILE A 124 -0.42 0.81 -6.41
N PHE A 125 -0.89 -0.32 -5.92
CA PHE A 125 -0.15 -1.56 -5.80
C PHE A 125 -0.69 -2.54 -6.83
N ASN A 126 0.21 -3.24 -7.50
CA ASN A 126 -0.11 -4.22 -8.52
C ASN A 126 0.32 -5.60 -8.02
N GLY A 127 -0.57 -6.56 -8.11
CA GLY A 127 -0.34 -7.91 -7.62
C GLY A 127 -1.24 -8.94 -8.24
N PHE A 128 -1.27 -10.10 -7.62
CA PHE A 128 -2.08 -11.25 -8.05
C PHE A 128 -2.73 -11.91 -6.83
N THR A 129 -4.01 -12.21 -6.93
CA THR A 129 -4.69 -13.12 -6.01
C THR A 129 -4.48 -14.54 -6.50
N VAL A 130 -3.73 -15.33 -5.72
CA VAL A 130 -3.40 -16.73 -6.06
C VAL A 130 -4.65 -17.60 -5.92
N SER A 131 -4.95 -18.41 -6.96
CA SER A 131 -6.20 -19.16 -7.06
C SER A 131 -6.43 -20.13 -5.91
N ASP A 132 -5.39 -20.87 -5.53
CA ASP A 132 -5.53 -22.00 -4.60
C ASP A 132 -5.71 -21.58 -3.14
N CYS A 133 -5.22 -20.42 -2.75
CA CYS A 133 -5.21 -19.98 -1.35
C CYS A 133 -5.79 -18.58 -1.10
N SER A 134 -6.22 -17.89 -2.15
CA SER A 134 -6.69 -16.49 -2.08
C SER A 134 -5.66 -15.52 -1.46
N ASN A 135 -4.39 -15.90 -1.43
CA ASN A 135 -3.30 -15.03 -1.00
C ASN A 135 -3.03 -13.96 -2.06
N ILE A 136 -2.61 -12.78 -1.64
CA ILE A 136 -2.34 -11.69 -2.56
C ILE A 136 -0.84 -11.39 -2.56
N VAL A 137 -0.20 -11.55 -3.72
CA VAL A 137 1.21 -11.25 -3.95
C VAL A 137 1.33 -9.93 -4.70
N PHE A 138 1.89 -8.91 -4.07
CA PHE A 138 2.11 -7.61 -4.69
C PHE A 138 3.50 -7.52 -5.29
N VAL A 139 3.57 -7.42 -6.62
CA VAL A 139 4.83 -7.39 -7.39
C VAL A 139 5.34 -5.99 -7.67
N GLY A 140 4.56 -4.96 -7.41
CA GLY A 140 4.96 -3.58 -7.64
C GLY A 140 4.06 -2.57 -6.96
N SER A 141 4.56 -1.36 -6.83
CA SER A 141 3.78 -0.22 -6.38
C SER A 141 4.16 1.04 -7.14
N ARG A 142 3.19 1.93 -7.36
CA ARG A 142 3.41 3.27 -7.87
C ARG A 142 2.94 4.29 -6.85
N ILE A 143 3.78 5.29 -6.65
CA ILE A 143 3.46 6.46 -5.82
C ILE A 143 3.23 7.62 -6.77
N PHE A 144 2.03 8.16 -6.76
CA PHE A 144 1.73 9.38 -7.50
C PHE A 144 2.14 10.57 -6.65
N LYS A 145 3.18 11.28 -7.08
CA LYS A 145 3.66 12.47 -6.36
C LYS A 145 2.53 13.50 -6.27
N ARG A 146 2.40 14.15 -5.11
CA ARG A 146 1.37 15.15 -4.77
C ARG A 146 1.06 16.16 -5.89
N ARG A 147 2.05 16.56 -6.69
CA ARG A 147 1.89 17.53 -7.78
C ARG A 147 1.04 17.04 -8.95
N ILE A 148 0.86 15.74 -9.13
CA ILE A 148 0.20 15.18 -10.32
C ILE A 148 -1.31 15.02 -10.10
N ILE A 149 -1.75 14.81 -8.87
CA ILE A 149 -3.12 14.35 -8.57
C ILE A 149 -3.98 15.43 -7.92
N HIS A 150 -3.40 16.26 -7.07
CA HIS A 150 -4.14 17.34 -6.43
C HIS A 150 -4.39 18.57 -7.34
N TYR A 151 -4.00 18.46 -8.59
CA TYR A 151 -4.32 19.39 -9.67
C TYR A 151 -5.09 18.64 -10.76
N VAL A 152 -6.24 18.04 -10.38
CA VAL A 152 -7.04 17.22 -11.29
C VAL A 152 -7.61 18.09 -12.39
N ASP A 153 -6.84 18.22 -13.47
CA ASP A 153 -7.37 18.44 -14.80
C ASP A 153 -7.59 17.08 -15.48
N ARG A 154 -8.51 17.00 -16.42
CA ARG A 154 -8.82 15.80 -17.23
C ARG A 154 -7.58 15.09 -17.80
N VAL A 155 -6.49 15.80 -17.99
CA VAL A 155 -5.18 15.30 -18.42
C VAL A 155 -4.59 14.23 -17.46
N ASN A 156 -4.91 14.29 -16.17
CA ASN A 156 -4.38 13.33 -15.19
C ASN A 156 -5.11 11.98 -15.21
N ILE A 157 -6.40 11.97 -15.59
CA ILE A 157 -7.19 10.74 -15.74
C ILE A 157 -6.63 9.92 -16.89
N HIS A 158 -6.37 10.54 -18.03
CA HIS A 158 -5.77 9.88 -19.20
C HIS A 158 -4.38 9.29 -18.91
N ARG A 159 -3.63 9.98 -18.05
CA ARG A 159 -2.32 9.48 -17.59
C ARG A 159 -2.48 8.31 -16.60
N LEU A 160 -3.51 8.31 -15.77
CA LEU A 160 -3.82 7.19 -14.89
C LEU A 160 -4.19 5.95 -15.69
N GLU A 161 -5.04 6.10 -16.71
CA GLU A 161 -5.43 5.06 -17.66
C GLU A 161 -4.20 4.42 -18.32
N LEU A 162 -3.36 5.24 -18.96
CA LEU A 162 -2.15 4.74 -19.64
C LEU A 162 -1.22 3.99 -18.68
N ILE A 163 -1.09 4.47 -17.44
CA ILE A 163 -0.26 3.82 -16.42
C ILE A 163 -0.87 2.47 -16.04
N LEU A 164 -2.18 2.39 -15.78
CA LEU A 164 -2.84 1.15 -15.41
C LEU A 164 -2.69 0.10 -16.50
N GLN A 165 -3.01 0.44 -17.75
CA GLN A 165 -2.89 -0.48 -18.89
C GLN A 165 -1.45 -0.96 -19.12
N THR A 166 -0.48 -0.05 -19.09
CA THR A 166 0.94 -0.40 -19.25
C THR A 166 1.45 -1.28 -18.10
N ASP A 167 1.01 -1.00 -16.89
CA ASP A 167 1.43 -1.74 -15.70
C ASP A 167 0.84 -3.16 -15.69
N ILE A 168 -0.39 -3.37 -16.16
CA ILE A 168 -1.01 -4.71 -16.23
C ILE A 168 -0.11 -5.66 -17.02
N THR A 169 0.16 -5.36 -18.29
CA THR A 169 0.95 -6.26 -19.17
C THR A 169 2.34 -6.52 -18.58
N ARG A 170 3.03 -5.48 -18.12
CA ARG A 170 4.37 -5.61 -17.56
C ARG A 170 4.38 -6.46 -16.28
N ASN A 171 3.40 -6.27 -15.41
CA ASN A 171 3.35 -6.98 -14.13
C ASN A 171 2.89 -8.42 -14.29
N VAL A 172 2.06 -8.76 -15.29
CA VAL A 172 1.75 -10.15 -15.64
C VAL A 172 3.04 -10.91 -15.98
N LEU A 173 3.85 -10.40 -16.91
CA LEU A 173 5.10 -11.05 -17.29
C LEU A 173 6.09 -11.14 -16.12
N ARG A 174 6.15 -10.10 -15.29
CA ARG A 174 6.99 -10.10 -14.10
C ARG A 174 6.55 -11.14 -13.08
N PHE A 175 5.24 -11.30 -12.87
CA PHE A 175 4.71 -12.26 -11.90
C PHE A 175 5.00 -13.72 -12.33
N ILE A 176 4.82 -14.04 -13.62
CA ILE A 176 5.16 -15.35 -14.16
C ILE A 176 6.63 -15.69 -13.89
N ARG A 177 7.54 -14.78 -14.23
CA ARG A 177 8.98 -14.96 -13.98
C ARG A 177 9.29 -15.09 -12.48
N LEU A 178 8.70 -14.24 -11.66
CA LEU A 178 8.86 -14.31 -10.21
C LEU A 178 8.45 -15.68 -9.65
N HIS A 179 7.28 -16.17 -10.06
CA HIS A 179 6.80 -17.49 -9.66
C HIS A 179 7.78 -18.59 -10.05
N GLU A 180 8.22 -18.59 -11.31
CA GLU A 180 9.20 -19.60 -11.81
C GLU A 180 10.54 -19.50 -11.05
N ASP A 181 11.08 -18.32 -10.88
CA ASP A 181 12.38 -18.09 -10.23
C ASP A 181 12.33 -18.46 -8.73
N LEU A 182 11.25 -18.12 -8.03
CA LEU A 182 11.11 -18.45 -6.60
C LEU A 182 10.87 -19.96 -6.37
N ASN A 183 10.18 -20.65 -7.27
CA ASN A 183 9.99 -22.11 -7.16
C ASN A 183 11.26 -22.94 -7.44
N ARG A 184 12.23 -22.38 -8.18
CA ARG A 184 13.50 -23.04 -8.45
C ARG A 184 14.46 -23.07 -7.24
N VAL A 185 14.26 -22.18 -6.29
CA VAL A 185 15.13 -22.06 -5.13
C VAL A 185 14.53 -22.81 -3.95
N VAL A 186 15.15 -23.95 -3.65
CA VAL A 186 14.76 -24.82 -2.54
C VAL A 186 15.62 -24.48 -1.32
N LEU A 187 14.98 -24.29 -0.19
CA LEU A 187 15.59 -23.92 1.09
C LEU A 187 15.37 -25.03 2.12
N ASP A 188 16.31 -25.23 3.01
CA ASP A 188 16.00 -25.87 4.28
C ASP A 188 15.30 -24.88 5.24
N THR A 189 14.64 -25.42 6.24
CA THR A 189 13.88 -24.60 7.20
C THR A 189 14.77 -23.58 7.94
N ASN A 190 16.04 -23.88 8.24
CA ASN A 190 16.92 -22.95 8.94
C ASN A 190 17.26 -21.74 8.08
N ILE A 191 17.49 -21.94 6.79
CA ILE A 191 17.72 -20.84 5.83
C ILE A 191 16.46 -19.97 5.70
N ALA A 192 15.28 -20.58 5.62
CA ALA A 192 14.02 -19.85 5.59
C ALA A 192 13.83 -18.98 6.84
N LEU A 193 14.11 -19.53 8.04
CA LEU A 193 14.06 -18.79 9.30
C LEU A 193 15.09 -17.65 9.34
N ALA A 194 16.30 -17.86 8.82
CA ALA A 194 17.32 -16.82 8.72
C ALA A 194 16.86 -15.66 7.79
N ILE A 195 16.20 -15.96 6.67
CA ILE A 195 15.61 -14.92 5.77
C ILE A 195 14.52 -14.12 6.50
N LEU A 196 13.67 -14.79 7.28
CA LEU A 196 12.63 -14.13 8.08
C LEU A 196 13.24 -13.21 9.14
N GLU A 197 14.24 -13.68 9.88
CA GLU A 197 14.95 -12.90 10.90
C GLU A 197 15.66 -11.69 10.27
N TYR A 198 16.33 -11.88 9.15
CA TYR A 198 16.92 -10.79 8.38
C TYR A 198 15.87 -9.76 7.95
N SER A 199 14.71 -10.20 7.46
CA SER A 199 13.64 -9.29 7.06
C SER A 199 13.07 -8.49 8.24
N LYS A 200 13.05 -9.06 9.43
CA LYS A 200 12.70 -8.37 10.68
C LYS A 200 13.73 -7.31 11.05
N THR A 201 15.02 -7.65 11.05
CA THR A 201 16.12 -6.73 11.39
C THR A 201 16.18 -5.54 10.42
N LYS A 202 15.86 -5.75 9.15
CA LYS A 202 15.77 -4.68 8.12
C LYS A 202 14.44 -3.93 8.11
N ASN A 203 13.53 -4.19 9.05
CA ASN A 203 12.19 -3.60 9.10
C ASN A 203 11.37 -3.80 7.80
N ILE A 204 11.65 -4.89 7.06
CA ILE A 204 10.85 -5.30 5.90
C ILE A 204 9.54 -5.91 6.41
N LEU A 205 9.60 -6.86 7.33
CA LEU A 205 8.45 -7.43 8.03
C LEU A 205 8.43 -6.96 9.49
N THR A 206 7.25 -6.95 10.09
CA THR A 206 7.11 -6.67 11.53
C THR A 206 7.39 -7.92 12.35
N ARG A 207 7.81 -7.70 13.59
CA ARG A 207 8.11 -8.77 14.52
C ARG A 207 6.96 -9.78 14.65
N TYR A 208 5.72 -9.33 14.84
CA TYR A 208 4.56 -10.20 14.99
C TYR A 208 4.27 -11.04 13.73
N ILE A 209 4.44 -10.47 12.52
CA ILE A 209 4.30 -11.23 11.27
C ILE A 209 5.37 -12.30 11.19
N VAL A 210 6.62 -11.98 11.54
CA VAL A 210 7.71 -12.96 11.51
C VAL A 210 7.47 -14.08 12.51
N GLU A 211 7.02 -13.77 13.74
CA GLU A 211 6.71 -14.78 14.76
C GLU A 211 5.60 -15.73 14.28
N ASP A 212 4.49 -15.22 13.74
CA ASP A 212 3.39 -16.04 13.21
C ASP A 212 3.81 -16.86 11.98
N VAL A 213 4.67 -16.31 11.10
CA VAL A 213 5.20 -17.05 9.94
C VAL A 213 6.20 -18.13 10.35
N VAL A 214 7.04 -17.85 11.34
CA VAL A 214 7.99 -18.86 11.90
C VAL A 214 7.23 -20.06 12.43
N GLU A 215 6.17 -19.84 13.24
CA GLU A 215 5.32 -20.91 13.75
C GLU A 215 4.76 -21.75 12.59
N ARG A 216 4.17 -21.10 11.59
CA ARG A 216 3.62 -21.76 10.41
C ARG A 216 4.68 -22.56 9.62
N VAL A 217 5.85 -21.98 9.35
CA VAL A 217 6.92 -22.62 8.57
C VAL A 217 7.46 -23.83 9.33
N VAL A 218 7.63 -23.73 10.64
CA VAL A 218 8.07 -24.86 11.46
C VAL A 218 7.04 -25.99 11.48
N ASP A 219 5.76 -25.66 11.59
CA ASP A 219 4.69 -26.67 11.66
C ASP A 219 4.49 -27.37 10.30
N GLU A 220 4.51 -26.63 9.19
CA GLU A 220 4.24 -27.18 7.85
C GLU A 220 5.46 -27.85 7.20
N TYR A 221 6.71 -27.39 7.53
CA TYR A 221 7.95 -27.81 6.84
C TYR A 221 9.04 -28.31 7.80
N ARG A 222 8.68 -28.80 8.98
CA ARG A 222 9.60 -29.15 10.08
C ARG A 222 10.79 -30.02 9.67
N ASP A 223 10.56 -31.00 8.78
CA ASP A 223 11.56 -31.95 8.29
C ASP A 223 11.65 -31.94 6.75
N ASN A 224 11.10 -30.91 6.10
CA ASN A 224 10.99 -30.81 4.66
C ASN A 224 11.72 -29.57 4.13
N TYR A 225 11.97 -29.60 2.84
CA TYR A 225 12.40 -28.43 2.10
C TYR A 225 11.18 -27.61 1.67
N LEU A 226 11.36 -26.30 1.61
CA LEU A 226 10.37 -25.37 1.06
C LEU A 226 11.03 -24.51 -0.02
N THR A 227 10.21 -24.02 -0.97
CA THR A 227 10.72 -23.07 -1.96
C THR A 227 10.64 -21.62 -1.43
N LEU A 228 11.36 -20.71 -2.09
CA LEU A 228 11.14 -19.26 -1.82
C LEU A 228 9.69 -18.85 -2.10
N TRP A 229 9.00 -19.55 -3.00
CA TRP A 229 7.58 -19.32 -3.25
C TRP A 229 6.72 -19.74 -2.05
N ASP A 230 6.97 -20.90 -1.46
CA ASP A 230 6.27 -21.35 -0.25
C ASP A 230 6.47 -20.39 0.92
N LEU A 231 7.70 -19.88 1.08
CA LEU A 231 8.00 -18.86 2.08
C LEU A 231 7.22 -17.55 1.83
N LEU A 232 7.13 -17.12 0.55
CA LEU A 232 6.32 -15.96 0.17
C LEU A 232 4.84 -16.20 0.46
N MET A 233 4.32 -17.40 0.14
CA MET A 233 2.92 -17.75 0.42
C MET A 233 2.61 -17.74 1.90
N SER A 234 3.51 -18.25 2.74
CA SER A 234 3.36 -18.20 4.20
C SER A 234 3.30 -16.77 4.73
N VAL A 235 4.18 -15.88 4.25
CA VAL A 235 4.20 -14.46 4.65
C VAL A 235 2.94 -13.74 4.19
N THR A 236 2.50 -13.95 2.94
CA THR A 236 1.29 -13.31 2.42
C THR A 236 0.04 -13.81 3.12
N TYR A 237 -0.03 -15.10 3.43
CA TYR A 237 -1.12 -15.71 4.19
C TYR A 237 -1.30 -15.04 5.55
N VAL A 238 -0.25 -14.99 6.35
CA VAL A 238 -0.28 -14.38 7.68
C VAL A 238 -0.61 -12.89 7.59
N THR A 239 0.03 -12.18 6.65
CA THR A 239 -0.16 -10.73 6.54
C THR A 239 -1.58 -10.37 6.15
N THR A 240 -2.16 -11.01 5.12
CA THR A 240 -3.47 -10.64 4.58
C THR A 240 -4.64 -11.07 5.47
N ARG A 241 -4.43 -12.08 6.32
CA ARG A 241 -5.45 -12.54 7.29
C ARG A 241 -5.35 -11.89 8.67
N SER A 242 -4.29 -11.13 8.90
CA SER A 242 -4.14 -10.38 10.15
C SER A 242 -5.21 -9.28 10.24
N ASN A 243 -5.89 -9.18 11.39
CA ASN A 243 -6.82 -8.09 11.68
C ASN A 243 -6.15 -6.70 11.58
N ARG A 244 -4.81 -6.66 11.69
CA ARG A 244 -4.02 -5.43 11.54
C ARG A 244 -3.74 -5.06 10.09
N PHE A 245 -3.97 -5.97 9.14
CA PHE A 245 -3.77 -5.70 7.71
C PHE A 245 -4.60 -4.50 7.27
N TRP A 246 -5.89 -4.54 7.56
CA TRP A 246 -6.83 -3.48 7.19
C TRP A 246 -6.62 -2.17 7.95
N SER A 247 -6.17 -2.23 9.20
CA SER A 247 -5.87 -1.02 9.99
C SER A 247 -4.55 -0.33 9.60
N CYS A 248 -3.70 -1.01 8.83
CA CYS A 248 -2.40 -0.52 8.37
C CYS A 248 -2.16 -0.85 6.89
N PHE A 249 -3.20 -0.80 6.08
CA PHE A 249 -3.25 -1.27 4.69
C PHE A 249 -2.04 -0.85 3.85
N ASP A 250 -1.78 0.43 3.72
CA ASP A 250 -0.64 0.96 2.95
C ASP A 250 0.72 0.43 3.44
N ARG A 251 0.91 0.37 4.76
CA ARG A 251 2.18 -0.13 5.34
C ARG A 251 2.34 -1.62 5.12
N ALA A 252 1.25 -2.39 5.24
CA ALA A 252 1.27 -3.83 5.00
C ALA A 252 1.60 -4.12 3.54
N LEU A 253 0.94 -3.46 2.59
CA LEU A 253 1.22 -3.59 1.16
C LEU A 253 2.65 -3.19 0.80
N THR A 254 3.13 -2.08 1.35
CA THR A 254 4.52 -1.63 1.14
C THR A 254 5.54 -2.66 1.63
N ARG A 255 5.27 -3.31 2.77
CA ARG A 255 6.13 -4.37 3.31
C ARG A 255 6.11 -5.63 2.46
N LEU A 256 4.94 -6.06 2.02
CA LEU A 256 4.82 -7.21 1.12
C LEU A 256 5.60 -6.98 -0.18
N VAL A 257 5.49 -5.82 -0.81
CA VAL A 257 6.28 -5.48 -2.00
C VAL A 257 7.79 -5.53 -1.71
N LYS A 258 8.24 -5.00 -0.58
CA LYS A 258 9.66 -5.07 -0.18
C LYS A 258 10.13 -6.50 0.04
N PHE A 259 9.29 -7.34 0.64
CA PHE A 259 9.62 -8.75 0.88
C PHE A 259 9.71 -9.51 -0.45
N VAL A 260 8.78 -9.30 -1.38
CA VAL A 260 8.86 -9.85 -2.75
C VAL A 260 10.18 -9.46 -3.41
N HIS A 261 10.58 -8.19 -3.34
CA HIS A 261 11.86 -7.74 -3.90
C HIS A 261 13.07 -8.39 -3.23
N LEU A 262 13.01 -8.63 -1.92
CA LEU A 262 14.04 -9.36 -1.20
C LEU A 262 14.19 -10.78 -1.76
N LEU A 263 13.10 -11.53 -1.84
CA LEU A 263 13.11 -12.90 -2.36
C LEU A 263 13.54 -12.97 -3.83
N ASP A 264 13.05 -12.06 -4.68
CA ASP A 264 13.46 -11.91 -6.07
C ASP A 264 14.99 -11.73 -6.19
N SER A 265 15.57 -10.90 -5.30
CA SER A 265 17.03 -10.71 -5.25
C SER A 265 17.80 -11.96 -4.88
N TYR A 266 17.27 -12.81 -4.01
CA TYR A 266 17.87 -14.12 -3.67
C TYR A 266 17.76 -15.08 -4.86
N ALA A 267 16.60 -15.17 -5.52
CA ALA A 267 16.41 -16.03 -6.68
C ALA A 267 17.35 -15.69 -7.84
N VAL A 268 17.53 -14.39 -8.14
CA VAL A 268 18.47 -13.92 -9.17
C VAL A 268 19.89 -14.35 -8.84
N LYS A 269 20.34 -14.17 -7.61
CA LYS A 269 21.68 -14.54 -7.17
C LYS A 269 21.94 -16.05 -7.18
N TYR A 270 20.91 -16.83 -6.80
CA TYR A 270 20.98 -18.29 -6.88
C TYR A 270 21.14 -18.75 -8.34
N ARG A 271 20.40 -18.17 -9.27
CA ARG A 271 20.50 -18.44 -10.70
C ARG A 271 21.90 -18.15 -11.25
N ASP A 272 22.52 -17.08 -10.75
CA ASP A 272 23.88 -16.64 -11.18
C ASP A 272 24.99 -17.45 -10.47
N GLY A 273 24.65 -18.53 -9.76
CA GLY A 273 25.61 -19.44 -9.12
C GLY A 273 26.23 -18.91 -7.83
N VAL A 274 25.69 -17.83 -7.28
CA VAL A 274 26.16 -17.27 -6.00
C VAL A 274 25.43 -17.98 -4.86
N VAL A 275 26.05 -19.01 -4.31
CA VAL A 275 25.57 -19.70 -3.11
C VAL A 275 25.85 -18.82 -1.89
N TYR A 276 24.81 -18.34 -1.22
CA TYR A 276 25.00 -17.66 0.07
C TYR A 276 25.08 -18.68 1.21
N ALA A 277 26.21 -18.75 1.86
CA ALA A 277 26.23 -19.08 3.26
C ALA A 277 25.60 -17.87 4.00
N VAL A 278 24.43 -18.04 4.58
CA VAL A 278 23.85 -17.05 5.50
C VAL A 278 24.69 -17.17 6.77
N ALA A 279 25.61 -16.24 6.99
CA ALA A 279 26.36 -16.09 8.22
C ALA A 279 25.55 -15.27 9.24
#